data_45209aed559623816145f0395758d7e9
#
_entry.id   45209aed559623816145f0395758d7e9
#
_cell.length_a   1.000
_cell.length_b   1.000
_cell.length_c   1.000
_cell.angle_alpha   90.00
_cell.angle_beta   90.00
_cell.angle_gamma   90.00
#
_symmetry.space_group_name_H-M   'P 1'
#
loop_
_entity.id
_entity.type
_entity.pdbx_description
1 polymer ?
#
loop_
_entity_poly.entity_id
_entity_poly.type
_entity_poly.pdbx_seq_one_letter_code
_entity_poly.pdbx_strand_id
1 'polypeptide(L)'
;MIFLNRICIVFIGFVLAILAFTQFIQGEEVSFKSSTTIVTEVPAAPEDGGPRNWEVTGVSRSLNLREQPSTKAKIIASYAAGTFLDNLGCQHDEGRIWCDVQQLGGGARGYVSAEFLKPAVSPDGSVATGPDDSALRAGRGKFDATGNIPCAQSIGQPMAQCEFGVARAGGGYATVVVKKPDGRTRAISFRLGKPIGADTSEADGYSEFRTTKEDDLHLIRVGNERYEIPDAVVLGG
;
A
#
# COMPACT_ATOMS: atom_id res chain seq x y z
N MET A 1 -32.22 59.59 52.11
CA MET A 1 -32.68 60.71 51.26
C MET A 1 -33.06 60.12 49.97
N ILE A 2 -34.41 59.70 49.76
CA ILE A 2 -35.41 60.59 49.20
C ILE A 2 -35.08 60.88 47.74
N PHE A 3 -35.77 60.41 46.69
CA PHE A 3 -37.15 60.40 46.22
C PHE A 3 -37.25 59.40 45.05
N LEU A 4 -38.07 58.44 44.89
CA LEU A 4 -39.51 58.41 44.71
C LEU A 4 -40.02 59.40 43.64
N ASN A 5 -40.45 58.93 42.48
CA ASN A 5 -41.81 59.17 41.89
C ASN A 5 -41.87 58.56 40.49
N ARG A 6 -42.75 57.64 40.31
CA ARG A 6 -44.18 57.69 39.90
C ARG A 6 -44.35 57.84 38.37
N ILE A 7 -45.01 56.82 37.83
CA ILE A 7 -46.34 56.85 37.21
C ILE A 7 -46.27 57.15 35.71
N CYS A 8 -46.92 56.50 34.79
CA CYS A 8 -48.25 55.95 34.62
C CYS A 8 -48.32 55.15 33.32
N ILE A 9 -48.85 53.99 33.33
CA ILE A 9 -49.97 53.47 32.57
C ILE A 9 -50.31 54.22 31.27
N VAL A 10 -50.17 53.57 30.14
CA VAL A 10 -51.18 53.52 29.09
C VAL A 10 -51.24 52.10 28.51
N PHE A 11 -52.26 51.38 28.93
CA PHE A 11 -52.82 50.27 28.22
C PHE A 11 -53.63 50.83 27.05
N ILE A 12 -53.31 50.47 25.83
CA ILE A 12 -54.20 50.35 24.67
C ILE A 12 -53.40 49.50 23.70
N GLY A 13 -53.63 48.25 23.54
CA GLY A 13 -54.58 47.68 22.62
C GLY A 13 -53.98 47.66 21.19
N PHE A 14 -53.18 46.61 20.91
CA PHE A 14 -53.06 46.10 19.53
C PHE A 14 -53.08 44.58 19.60
N VAL A 15 -54.27 44.06 19.71
CA VAL A 15 -54.64 42.71 19.28
C VAL A 15 -54.77 42.80 17.75
N LEU A 16 -54.33 41.80 17.04
CA LEU A 16 -54.47 41.51 15.64
C LEU A 16 -53.21 41.83 14.78
N ALA A 17 -52.42 40.84 14.62
CA ALA A 17 -51.96 40.24 13.36
C ALA A 17 -50.84 39.23 13.63
N ILE A 18 -51.12 38.15 14.36
CA ILE A 18 -50.32 36.92 14.18
C ILE A 18 -50.99 36.17 13.05
N LEU A 19 -50.82 36.64 11.83
CA LEU A 19 -51.02 35.86 10.64
C LEU A 19 -49.75 35.06 10.40
N ALA A 20 -49.88 33.78 10.72
CA ALA A 20 -49.30 32.65 10.04
C ALA A 20 -48.26 32.96 8.95
N PHE A 21 -46.99 32.98 9.33
CA PHE A 21 -45.90 32.65 8.43
C PHE A 21 -45.44 31.24 8.80
N THR A 22 -46.31 30.26 8.55
CA THR A 22 -45.86 28.89 8.36
C THR A 22 -45.12 28.85 7.03
N GLN A 23 -43.86 29.20 7.05
CA GLN A 23 -42.96 28.83 5.96
C GLN A 23 -42.87 27.32 5.96
N PHE A 24 -43.48 26.75 4.97
CA PHE A 24 -43.23 25.40 4.49
C PHE A 24 -41.73 25.32 4.22
N ILE A 25 -41.01 24.70 5.15
CA ILE A 25 -39.70 24.16 4.85
C ILE A 25 -40.00 22.93 3.98
N GLN A 26 -40.05 23.14 2.68
CA GLN A 26 -39.90 22.06 1.73
C GLN A 26 -38.50 21.51 1.96
N GLY A 27 -38.40 20.39 2.66
CA GLY A 27 -37.23 19.58 2.67
C GLY A 27 -36.99 19.10 1.24
N GLU A 28 -36.09 19.77 0.55
CA GLU A 28 -35.46 19.20 -0.63
C GLU A 28 -34.70 17.97 -0.14
N GLU A 29 -35.33 16.81 -0.32
CA GLU A 29 -34.58 15.55 -0.28
C GLU A 29 -33.54 15.64 -1.39
N VAL A 30 -32.32 15.99 -0.98
CA VAL A 30 -31.14 15.82 -1.83
C VAL A 30 -30.97 14.32 -1.98
N SER A 31 -31.62 13.78 -3.00
CA SER A 31 -31.37 12.42 -3.46
C SER A 31 -29.91 12.36 -3.90
N PHE A 32 -29.05 11.89 -3.00
CA PHE A 32 -27.72 11.45 -3.37
C PHE A 32 -27.88 10.25 -4.30
N LYS A 33 -28.06 10.53 -5.60
CA LYS A 33 -27.73 9.55 -6.62
C LYS A 33 -26.26 9.23 -6.43
N SER A 34 -26.00 8.06 -5.85
CA SER A 34 -24.70 7.43 -5.89
C SER A 34 -24.35 7.29 -7.37
N SER A 35 -23.71 8.31 -7.93
CA SER A 35 -23.05 8.20 -9.23
C SER A 35 -21.92 7.22 -9.00
N THR A 36 -22.11 5.99 -9.44
CA THR A 36 -21.02 5.09 -9.75
C THR A 36 -20.21 5.84 -10.82
N THR A 37 -19.21 6.56 -10.38
CA THR A 37 -18.24 7.20 -11.26
C THR A 37 -17.54 6.06 -11.97
N ILE A 38 -17.92 5.81 -13.22
CA ILE A 38 -17.12 4.98 -14.13
C ILE A 38 -15.78 5.69 -14.16
N VAL A 39 -14.74 5.08 -13.60
CA VAL A 39 -13.38 5.61 -13.63
C VAL A 39 -12.98 5.64 -15.10
N THR A 40 -13.10 6.82 -15.71
CA THR A 40 -12.71 7.06 -17.09
C THR A 40 -11.25 7.51 -17.20
N GLU A 41 -10.60 7.73 -16.06
CA GLU A 41 -9.21 8.13 -16.00
C GLU A 41 -8.30 6.90 -15.89
N VAL A 42 -7.29 6.86 -16.75
CA VAL A 42 -6.27 5.81 -16.73
C VAL A 42 -5.43 5.98 -15.46
N PRO A 43 -5.33 4.96 -14.59
CA PRO A 43 -4.52 5.04 -13.39
C PRO A 43 -3.05 5.33 -13.71
N ALA A 44 -2.43 6.22 -12.95
CA ALA A 44 -1.03 6.58 -13.12
C ALA A 44 -0.10 5.38 -12.87
N ALA A 45 0.98 5.32 -13.64
CA ALA A 45 2.09 4.41 -13.37
C ALA A 45 2.88 4.86 -12.13
N PRO A 46 3.67 3.99 -11.48
CA PRO A 46 4.49 4.37 -10.34
C PRO A 46 5.43 5.55 -10.61
N GLU A 47 5.99 5.63 -11.82
CA GLU A 47 6.88 6.72 -12.26
C GLU A 47 6.17 8.07 -12.25
N ASP A 48 4.86 8.07 -12.45
CA ASP A 48 3.98 9.25 -12.47
C ASP A 48 3.26 9.46 -11.12
N GLY A 49 3.74 8.80 -10.05
CA GLY A 49 3.18 8.91 -8.70
C GLY A 49 2.01 7.98 -8.40
N GLY A 50 1.66 7.06 -9.29
CA GLY A 50 0.63 6.06 -9.10
C GLY A 50 1.01 4.97 -8.10
N PRO A 51 0.05 4.06 -7.76
CA PRO A 51 0.31 2.96 -6.85
C PRO A 51 1.31 1.97 -7.45
N ARG A 52 2.23 1.47 -6.62
CA ARG A 52 3.22 0.45 -7.05
C ARG A 52 2.58 -0.91 -7.28
N ASN A 53 1.52 -1.20 -6.55
CA ASN A 53 0.88 -2.51 -6.61
C ASN A 53 -0.63 -2.40 -6.67
N TRP A 54 -1.20 -3.38 -7.34
CA TRP A 54 -2.61 -3.66 -7.38
C TRP A 54 -2.96 -4.86 -6.53
N GLU A 55 -4.14 -4.87 -5.95
CA GLU A 55 -4.79 -6.05 -5.38
C GLU A 55 -5.99 -6.42 -6.25
N VAL A 56 -6.07 -7.69 -6.63
CA VAL A 56 -7.19 -8.23 -7.39
C VAL A 56 -8.46 -8.25 -6.55
N THR A 57 -9.54 -7.66 -7.06
CA THR A 57 -10.84 -7.55 -6.37
C THR A 57 -12.00 -7.72 -7.32
N GLY A 58 -13.23 -7.88 -6.80
CA GLY A 58 -14.46 -7.89 -7.60
C GLY A 58 -14.63 -9.09 -8.52
N VAL A 59 -13.80 -10.11 -8.42
CA VAL A 59 -13.89 -11.33 -9.24
C VAL A 59 -14.65 -12.43 -8.51
N SER A 60 -15.52 -13.16 -9.24
CA SER A 60 -16.28 -14.28 -8.67
C SER A 60 -15.46 -15.58 -8.57
N ARG A 61 -14.45 -15.75 -9.42
CA ARG A 61 -13.53 -16.90 -9.43
C ARG A 61 -12.08 -16.42 -9.52
N SER A 62 -11.70 -15.88 -10.68
CA SER A 62 -10.34 -15.40 -10.93
C SER A 62 -10.33 -14.32 -12.00
N LEU A 63 -9.28 -13.47 -11.97
CA LEU A 63 -8.96 -12.50 -13.00
C LEU A 63 -8.03 -13.14 -14.02
N ASN A 64 -8.41 -13.08 -15.29
CA ASN A 64 -7.58 -13.59 -16.36
C ASN A 64 -6.48 -12.60 -16.73
N LEU A 65 -5.23 -13.07 -16.70
CA LEU A 65 -4.09 -12.39 -17.29
C LEU A 65 -4.02 -12.74 -18.78
N ARG A 66 -3.93 -11.72 -19.60
CA ARG A 66 -3.94 -11.86 -21.06
C ARG A 66 -2.65 -11.39 -21.70
N GLU A 67 -2.32 -11.98 -22.84
CA GLU A 67 -1.12 -11.64 -23.61
C GLU A 67 -1.19 -10.22 -24.22
N GLN A 68 -2.40 -9.73 -24.52
CA GLN A 68 -2.67 -8.41 -25.09
C GLN A 68 -3.83 -7.73 -24.35
N PRO A 69 -3.97 -6.41 -24.42
CA PRO A 69 -5.04 -5.65 -23.77
C PRO A 69 -6.38 -5.79 -24.48
N SER A 70 -6.85 -7.02 -24.62
CA SER A 70 -8.10 -7.35 -25.29
C SER A 70 -8.80 -8.55 -24.66
N THR A 71 -10.14 -8.51 -24.61
CA THR A 71 -10.96 -9.65 -24.14
C THR A 71 -10.84 -10.88 -25.01
N LYS A 72 -10.39 -10.73 -26.26
CA LYS A 72 -10.18 -11.81 -27.24
C LYS A 72 -8.78 -12.41 -27.16
N ALA A 73 -7.84 -11.73 -26.49
CA ALA A 73 -6.47 -12.19 -26.39
C ALA A 73 -6.36 -13.47 -25.56
N LYS A 74 -5.31 -14.24 -25.86
CA LYS A 74 -4.99 -15.49 -25.16
C LYS A 74 -4.83 -15.25 -23.65
N ILE A 75 -5.45 -16.13 -22.85
CA ILE A 75 -5.23 -16.17 -21.41
C ILE A 75 -3.94 -16.93 -21.15
N ILE A 76 -3.00 -16.29 -20.40
CA ILE A 76 -1.69 -16.85 -20.07
C ILE A 76 -1.55 -17.23 -18.60
N ALA A 77 -2.38 -16.64 -17.73
CA ALA A 77 -2.50 -17.00 -16.31
C ALA A 77 -3.85 -16.53 -15.75
N SER A 78 -4.13 -16.87 -14.49
CA SER A 78 -5.33 -16.42 -13.78
C SER A 78 -4.98 -16.17 -12.31
N TYR A 79 -5.54 -15.10 -11.72
CA TYR A 79 -5.28 -14.67 -10.36
C TYR A 79 -6.55 -14.66 -9.51
N ALA A 80 -6.49 -15.22 -8.32
CA ALA A 80 -7.59 -15.15 -7.35
C ALA A 80 -7.73 -13.74 -6.76
N ALA A 81 -8.89 -13.42 -6.19
CA ALA A 81 -9.06 -12.21 -5.38
C ALA A 81 -8.02 -12.17 -4.25
N GLY A 82 -7.52 -10.97 -3.91
CA GLY A 82 -6.47 -10.76 -2.93
C GLY A 82 -5.04 -11.03 -3.45
N THR A 83 -4.87 -11.43 -4.72
CA THR A 83 -3.53 -11.53 -5.32
C THR A 83 -2.95 -10.13 -5.53
N PHE A 84 -1.69 -9.95 -5.13
CA PHE A 84 -0.96 -8.70 -5.36
C PHE A 84 -0.19 -8.77 -6.69
N LEU A 85 -0.30 -7.68 -7.46
CA LEU A 85 0.31 -7.53 -8.77
C LEU A 85 1.14 -6.24 -8.78
N ASP A 86 2.31 -6.27 -9.41
CA ASP A 86 3.09 -5.06 -9.71
C ASP A 86 2.36 -4.23 -10.78
N ASN A 87 2.30 -2.92 -10.61
CA ASN A 87 1.78 -1.97 -11.58
C ASN A 87 2.88 -1.58 -12.56
N LEU A 88 2.74 -1.98 -13.81
CA LEU A 88 3.67 -1.68 -14.90
C LEU A 88 3.09 -0.63 -15.88
N GLY A 89 1.98 0.03 -15.48
CA GLY A 89 1.27 1.03 -16.25
C GLY A 89 -0.08 0.53 -16.75
N CYS A 90 -0.99 1.48 -16.98
CA CYS A 90 -2.30 1.19 -17.53
C CYS A 90 -2.52 2.00 -18.81
N GLN A 91 -3.39 1.51 -19.68
CA GLN A 91 -3.75 2.18 -20.94
C GLN A 91 -5.22 1.98 -21.25
N HIS A 92 -5.77 2.90 -22.04
CA HIS A 92 -7.11 2.77 -22.59
C HIS A 92 -7.05 2.04 -23.92
N ASP A 93 -7.81 0.96 -24.06
CA ASP A 93 -7.92 0.19 -25.31
C ASP A 93 -9.33 -0.39 -25.46
N GLU A 94 -9.89 -0.33 -26.67
CA GLU A 94 -11.23 -0.84 -27.05
C GLU A 94 -12.35 -0.43 -26.04
N GLY A 95 -12.30 0.82 -25.51
CA GLY A 95 -13.32 1.33 -24.57
C GLY A 95 -13.18 0.81 -23.15
N ARG A 96 -12.06 0.21 -22.78
CA ARG A 96 -11.76 -0.33 -21.48
C ARG A 96 -10.33 0.05 -21.04
N ILE A 97 -10.11 0.17 -19.74
CA ILE A 97 -8.77 0.40 -19.20
C ILE A 97 -8.14 -0.97 -18.91
N TRP A 98 -6.96 -1.19 -19.47
CA TRP A 98 -6.12 -2.36 -19.27
C TRP A 98 -4.85 -1.98 -18.54
N CYS A 99 -4.46 -2.75 -17.54
CA CYS A 99 -3.21 -2.57 -16.83
C CYS A 99 -2.23 -3.71 -17.16
N ASP A 100 -1.03 -3.35 -17.54
CA ASP A 100 0.11 -4.26 -17.65
C ASP A 100 0.57 -4.59 -16.24
N VAL A 101 0.64 -5.85 -15.92
CA VAL A 101 0.93 -6.31 -14.56
C VAL A 101 1.80 -7.55 -14.55
N GLN A 102 2.45 -7.77 -13.42
CA GLN A 102 3.14 -9.01 -13.09
C GLN A 102 2.82 -9.39 -11.65
N GLN A 103 2.75 -10.67 -11.33
CA GLN A 103 2.52 -11.08 -9.95
C GLN A 103 3.68 -10.62 -9.07
N LEU A 104 3.36 -10.09 -7.87
CA LEU A 104 4.37 -9.70 -6.90
C LEU A 104 5.29 -10.89 -6.56
N GLY A 105 6.60 -10.67 -6.73
CA GLY A 105 7.61 -11.73 -6.56
C GLY A 105 7.92 -12.53 -7.84
N GLY A 106 7.29 -12.19 -8.96
CA GLY A 106 7.60 -12.79 -10.27
C GLY A 106 6.45 -13.60 -10.86
N GLY A 107 6.63 -14.09 -12.08
CA GLY A 107 5.63 -14.85 -12.83
C GLY A 107 5.39 -14.26 -14.20
N ALA A 108 4.28 -14.66 -14.84
CA ALA A 108 3.89 -14.17 -16.16
C ALA A 108 3.54 -12.67 -16.09
N ARG A 109 4.00 -11.90 -17.07
CA ARG A 109 3.60 -10.51 -17.32
C ARG A 109 2.53 -10.47 -18.40
N GLY A 110 1.55 -9.58 -18.26
CA GLY A 110 0.49 -9.40 -19.24
C GLY A 110 -0.55 -8.40 -18.77
N TYR A 111 -1.73 -8.43 -19.37
CA TYR A 111 -2.76 -7.43 -19.22
C TYR A 111 -3.97 -7.95 -18.46
N VAL A 112 -4.49 -7.13 -17.56
CA VAL A 112 -5.75 -7.36 -16.86
C VAL A 112 -6.64 -6.13 -16.95
N SER A 113 -7.96 -6.30 -16.83
CA SER A 113 -8.90 -5.18 -16.82
C SER A 113 -8.81 -4.42 -15.49
N ALA A 114 -8.66 -3.09 -15.55
CA ALA A 114 -8.51 -2.22 -14.38
C ALA A 114 -9.72 -2.25 -13.44
N GLU A 115 -10.92 -2.59 -13.94
CA GLU A 115 -12.13 -2.68 -13.12
C GLU A 115 -12.05 -3.72 -11.99
N PHE A 116 -11.11 -4.68 -12.09
CA PHE A 116 -10.86 -5.72 -11.08
C PHE A 116 -9.65 -5.43 -10.21
N LEU A 117 -9.16 -4.20 -10.23
CA LEU A 117 -7.97 -3.77 -9.48
C LEU A 117 -8.33 -2.66 -8.49
N LYS A 118 -7.72 -2.70 -7.33
CA LYS A 118 -7.64 -1.57 -6.40
C LYS A 118 -6.19 -1.41 -5.96
N PRO A 119 -5.75 -0.21 -5.53
CA PRO A 119 -4.44 -0.04 -4.93
C PRO A 119 -4.24 -1.01 -3.76
N ALA A 120 -3.11 -1.70 -3.77
CA ALA A 120 -2.75 -2.60 -2.68
C ALA A 120 -2.39 -1.81 -1.42
N VAL A 121 -2.88 -2.29 -0.29
CA VAL A 121 -2.65 -1.67 1.02
C VAL A 121 -1.64 -2.51 1.80
N SER A 122 -0.62 -1.85 2.33
CA SER A 122 0.40 -2.44 3.20
C SER A 122 -0.17 -2.73 4.60
N PRO A 123 0.48 -3.60 5.42
CA PRO A 123 0.04 -3.89 6.78
C PRO A 123 -0.10 -2.66 7.70
N ASP A 124 0.61 -1.57 7.42
CA ASP A 124 0.50 -0.28 8.13
C ASP A 124 -0.69 0.58 7.66
N GLY A 125 -1.51 0.08 6.73
CA GLY A 125 -2.65 0.79 6.17
C GLY A 125 -2.30 1.77 5.04
N SER A 126 -1.04 1.92 4.67
CA SER A 126 -0.62 2.82 3.60
C SER A 126 -0.62 2.16 2.22
N VAL A 127 -0.70 2.99 1.17
CA VAL A 127 -0.52 2.59 -0.23
C VAL A 127 0.86 3.04 -0.68
N ALA A 128 1.67 2.11 -1.19
CA ALA A 128 2.96 2.46 -1.80
C ALA A 128 2.72 3.18 -3.14
N THR A 129 3.21 4.41 -3.29
CA THR A 129 3.10 5.21 -4.51
C THR A 129 4.46 5.71 -4.96
N GLY A 130 4.54 6.13 -6.21
CA GLY A 130 5.77 6.65 -6.80
C GLY A 130 6.89 5.60 -6.96
N PRO A 131 8.07 5.97 -7.43
CA PRO A 131 9.20 5.05 -7.62
C PRO A 131 9.77 4.55 -6.29
N ASP A 132 10.30 3.32 -6.30
CA ASP A 132 11.03 2.73 -5.16
C ASP A 132 12.53 3.07 -5.25
N ASP A 133 13.03 3.88 -4.35
CA ASP A 133 14.44 4.26 -4.24
C ASP A 133 15.18 3.55 -3.10
N SER A 134 14.52 2.65 -2.38
CA SER A 134 15.06 2.03 -1.16
C SER A 134 16.39 1.31 -1.40
N ALA A 135 16.50 0.53 -2.47
CA ALA A 135 17.71 -0.19 -2.81
C ALA A 135 18.87 0.77 -3.16
N LEU A 136 18.56 1.85 -3.91
CA LEU A 136 19.57 2.85 -4.28
C LEU A 136 20.09 3.61 -3.05
N ARG A 137 19.20 3.99 -2.13
CA ARG A 137 19.59 4.66 -0.86
C ARG A 137 20.39 3.72 0.04
N ALA A 138 19.93 2.47 0.18
CA ALA A 138 20.61 1.46 0.96
C ALA A 138 22.04 1.19 0.43
N GLY A 139 22.19 1.03 -0.88
CA GLY A 139 23.51 0.84 -1.51
C GLY A 139 24.47 2.02 -1.35
N ARG A 140 23.95 3.21 -1.03
CA ARG A 140 24.72 4.42 -0.70
C ARG A 140 24.90 4.64 0.80
N GLY A 141 24.45 3.70 1.64
CA GLY A 141 24.50 3.82 3.10
C GLY A 141 23.54 4.89 3.66
N LYS A 142 22.54 5.35 2.87
CA LYS A 142 21.54 6.32 3.31
C LYS A 142 20.37 5.59 3.96
N PHE A 143 20.50 5.33 5.26
CA PHE A 143 19.51 4.62 6.06
C PHE A 143 18.59 5.56 6.82
N ASP A 144 17.33 5.16 6.98
CA ASP A 144 16.34 5.84 7.81
C ASP A 144 16.44 5.40 9.28
N ALA A 145 16.91 4.17 9.50
CA ALA A 145 17.20 3.65 10.83
C ALA A 145 18.33 2.60 10.78
N THR A 146 19.01 2.43 11.92
CA THR A 146 20.03 1.41 12.15
C THR A 146 19.79 0.74 13.48
N GLY A 147 20.34 -0.46 13.68
CA GLY A 147 20.21 -1.21 14.92
C GLY A 147 20.87 -2.57 14.82
N ASN A 148 20.40 -3.51 15.64
CA ASN A 148 20.85 -4.88 15.62
C ASN A 148 19.66 -5.83 15.46
N ILE A 149 19.87 -6.92 14.73
CA ILE A 149 18.91 -8.01 14.56
C ILE A 149 19.58 -9.35 14.80
N PRO A 150 18.84 -10.39 15.23
CA PRO A 150 19.37 -11.74 15.29
C PRO A 150 19.76 -12.26 13.91
N CYS A 151 20.94 -12.86 13.81
CA CYS A 151 21.48 -13.41 12.56
C CYS A 151 22.37 -14.63 12.83
N ALA A 152 22.49 -15.53 11.85
CA ALA A 152 23.47 -16.59 11.82
C ALA A 152 23.96 -16.83 10.40
N GLN A 153 25.25 -17.14 10.24
CA GLN A 153 25.88 -17.34 8.91
C GLN A 153 25.86 -18.79 8.43
N SER A 154 25.69 -19.74 9.34
CA SER A 154 25.79 -21.17 9.03
C SER A 154 24.66 -21.96 9.67
N ILE A 155 24.35 -23.12 9.09
CA ILE A 155 23.40 -24.08 9.66
C ILE A 155 23.90 -24.54 11.03
N GLY A 156 23.00 -24.54 12.03
CA GLY A 156 23.31 -24.97 13.40
C GLY A 156 24.08 -23.94 14.24
N GLN A 157 24.54 -22.84 13.66
CA GLN A 157 25.17 -21.76 14.40
C GLN A 157 24.10 -21.07 15.30
N PRO A 158 24.41 -20.78 16.58
CA PRO A 158 23.53 -19.95 17.40
C PRO A 158 23.32 -18.56 16.77
N MET A 159 22.15 -17.97 16.99
CA MET A 159 21.90 -16.59 16.57
C MET A 159 22.79 -15.62 17.34
N ALA A 160 23.47 -14.76 16.61
CA ALA A 160 24.23 -13.62 17.12
C ALA A 160 23.49 -12.32 16.82
N GLN A 161 24.10 -11.18 17.16
CA GLN A 161 23.59 -9.86 16.78
C GLN A 161 24.38 -9.32 15.59
N CYS A 162 23.65 -8.95 14.54
CA CYS A 162 24.21 -8.30 13.37
C CYS A 162 23.72 -6.86 13.26
N GLU A 163 24.61 -5.93 12.98
CA GLU A 163 24.23 -4.55 12.66
C GLU A 163 23.38 -4.52 11.39
N PHE A 164 22.34 -3.69 11.36
CA PHE A 164 21.59 -3.43 10.15
C PHE A 164 21.42 -1.94 9.90
N GLY A 165 21.18 -1.59 8.63
CA GLY A 165 20.62 -0.30 8.20
C GLY A 165 19.43 -0.57 7.30
N VAL A 166 18.35 0.23 7.42
CA VAL A 166 17.17 0.13 6.59
C VAL A 166 16.90 1.43 5.86
N ALA A 167 16.65 1.34 4.55
CA ALA A 167 16.09 2.41 3.73
C ALA A 167 14.66 2.06 3.36
N ARG A 168 13.68 2.92 3.74
CA ARG A 168 12.24 2.72 3.56
C ARG A 168 11.70 3.64 2.48
N ALA A 169 10.92 3.10 1.55
CA ALA A 169 10.28 3.90 0.50
C ALA A 169 8.75 4.01 0.68
N GLY A 170 8.23 3.76 1.90
CA GLY A 170 6.81 3.78 2.23
C GLY A 170 6.03 2.56 1.73
N GLY A 171 4.83 2.35 2.28
CA GLY A 171 3.95 1.24 1.89
C GLY A 171 4.59 -0.15 2.04
N GLY A 172 5.41 -0.35 3.07
CA GLY A 172 6.09 -1.61 3.31
C GLY A 172 7.19 -1.94 2.28
N TYR A 173 7.64 -0.96 1.50
CA TYR A 173 8.81 -1.07 0.64
C TYR A 173 10.05 -0.64 1.42
N ALA A 174 11.02 -1.54 1.50
CA ALA A 174 12.28 -1.28 2.19
C ALA A 174 13.40 -2.19 1.69
N THR A 175 14.63 -1.72 1.86
CA THR A 175 15.84 -2.53 1.72
C THR A 175 16.59 -2.52 3.05
N VAL A 176 16.73 -3.70 3.64
CA VAL A 176 17.49 -3.92 4.88
C VAL A 176 18.86 -4.46 4.52
N VAL A 177 19.91 -3.75 4.87
CA VAL A 177 21.30 -4.18 4.70
C VAL A 177 21.81 -4.67 6.03
N VAL A 178 22.14 -5.94 6.13
CA VAL A 178 22.68 -6.57 7.33
C VAL A 178 24.18 -6.73 7.16
N LYS A 179 24.96 -6.24 8.12
CA LYS A 179 26.42 -6.42 8.19
C LYS A 179 26.72 -7.68 8.97
N LYS A 180 27.29 -8.65 8.28
CA LYS A 180 27.63 -9.95 8.86
C LYS A 180 28.91 -9.85 9.72
N PRO A 181 29.11 -10.78 10.69
CA PRO A 181 30.31 -10.80 11.52
C PRO A 181 31.64 -10.88 10.77
N ASP A 182 31.64 -11.44 9.54
CA ASP A 182 32.80 -11.48 8.65
C ASP A 182 33.06 -10.18 7.88
N GLY A 183 32.25 -9.13 8.13
CA GLY A 183 32.36 -7.82 7.49
C GLY A 183 31.63 -7.69 6.15
N ARG A 184 31.15 -8.80 5.57
CA ARG A 184 30.30 -8.77 4.36
C ARG A 184 28.90 -8.27 4.69
N THR A 185 28.15 -7.86 3.67
CA THR A 185 26.77 -7.42 3.83
C THR A 185 25.80 -8.35 3.10
N ARG A 186 24.55 -8.32 3.53
CA ARG A 186 23.41 -8.94 2.84
C ARG A 186 22.29 -7.91 2.75
N ALA A 187 21.88 -7.58 1.52
CA ALA A 187 20.70 -6.75 1.28
C ALA A 187 19.47 -7.66 1.14
N ILE A 188 18.42 -7.34 1.88
CA ILE A 188 17.14 -8.05 1.87
C ILE A 188 16.07 -7.05 1.46
N SER A 189 15.34 -7.35 0.39
CA SER A 189 14.30 -6.47 -0.16
C SER A 189 12.93 -6.85 0.37
N PHE A 190 12.16 -5.83 0.74
CA PHE A 190 10.78 -5.95 1.19
C PHE A 190 9.85 -5.19 0.26
N ARG A 191 8.66 -5.75 -0.01
CA ARG A 191 7.55 -5.09 -0.70
C ARG A 191 6.24 -5.43 0.00
N LEU A 192 5.37 -4.44 0.19
CA LEU A 192 4.13 -4.58 0.95
C LEU A 192 4.36 -5.27 2.32
N GLY A 193 5.45 -4.93 3.01
CA GLY A 193 5.82 -5.50 4.30
C GLY A 193 6.31 -6.96 4.26
N LYS A 194 6.51 -7.55 3.08
CA LYS A 194 6.94 -8.95 2.93
C LYS A 194 8.34 -9.01 2.34
N PRO A 195 9.23 -9.87 2.89
CA PRO A 195 10.55 -10.10 2.26
C PRO A 195 10.34 -10.86 0.95
N ILE A 196 10.89 -10.32 -0.14
CA ILE A 196 10.70 -10.86 -1.50
C ILE A 196 11.97 -11.45 -2.09
N GLY A 197 13.13 -11.16 -1.52
CA GLY A 197 14.42 -11.64 -2.00
C GLY A 197 15.59 -11.02 -1.26
N ALA A 198 16.76 -11.55 -1.54
CA ALA A 198 18.02 -11.02 -1.04
C ALA A 198 19.03 -10.91 -2.19
N ASP A 199 19.98 -9.99 -2.05
CA ASP A 199 21.13 -9.92 -2.96
C ASP A 199 22.01 -11.16 -2.77
N THR A 200 22.10 -11.97 -3.83
CA THR A 200 22.91 -13.19 -3.89
C THR A 200 24.05 -13.08 -4.92
N SER A 201 24.30 -11.87 -5.45
CA SER A 201 25.26 -11.62 -6.53
C SER A 201 26.72 -11.85 -6.13
N GLU A 202 27.02 -11.96 -4.84
CA GLU A 202 28.36 -12.22 -4.34
C GLU A 202 28.58 -13.74 -4.17
N ALA A 203 29.48 -14.32 -4.95
CA ALA A 203 30.24 -15.56 -4.79
C ALA A 203 29.64 -16.81 -4.08
N ASP A 204 28.48 -16.68 -3.42
CA ASP A 204 27.84 -17.73 -2.61
C ASP A 204 26.96 -18.69 -3.44
N GLY A 205 26.97 -18.56 -4.78
CA GLY A 205 26.10 -19.32 -5.69
C GLY A 205 24.64 -18.92 -5.59
N TYR A 206 23.76 -19.64 -6.27
CA TYR A 206 22.31 -19.48 -6.15
C TYR A 206 21.83 -19.96 -4.78
N SER A 207 21.83 -19.04 -3.82
CA SER A 207 21.33 -19.32 -2.49
C SER A 207 19.80 -19.32 -2.51
N GLU A 208 19.18 -20.42 -2.07
CA GLU A 208 17.75 -20.51 -1.92
C GLU A 208 17.25 -19.46 -0.93
N PHE A 209 16.25 -18.67 -1.33
CA PHE A 209 15.58 -17.72 -0.47
C PHE A 209 14.28 -18.34 0.08
N ARG A 210 14.15 -18.40 1.39
CA ARG A 210 12.94 -18.86 2.07
C ARG A 210 12.56 -17.88 3.17
N THR A 211 11.26 -17.68 3.36
CA THR A 211 10.73 -16.82 4.41
C THR A 211 9.49 -17.43 5.02
N THR A 212 9.38 -17.31 6.34
CA THR A 212 8.15 -17.54 7.12
C THR A 212 7.92 -16.34 8.01
N LYS A 213 6.70 -16.19 8.52
CA LYS A 213 6.36 -15.11 9.45
C LYS A 213 5.74 -15.71 10.70
N GLU A 214 6.21 -15.26 11.85
CA GLU A 214 5.68 -15.59 13.17
C GLU A 214 5.33 -14.26 13.85
N ASP A 215 4.05 -13.99 14.04
CA ASP A 215 3.51 -12.72 14.53
C ASP A 215 4.06 -11.51 13.74
N ASP A 216 4.89 -10.68 14.35
CA ASP A 216 5.54 -9.50 13.76
C ASP A 216 6.98 -9.77 13.28
N LEU A 217 7.42 -11.02 13.32
CA LEU A 217 8.81 -11.42 13.04
C LEU A 217 8.91 -12.17 11.71
N HIS A 218 9.73 -11.68 10.80
CA HIS A 218 10.11 -12.39 9.58
C HIS A 218 11.32 -13.27 9.84
N LEU A 219 11.13 -14.59 9.67
CA LEU A 219 12.20 -15.58 9.70
C LEU A 219 12.68 -15.81 8.28
N ILE A 220 13.87 -15.32 7.96
CA ILE A 220 14.40 -15.29 6.59
C ILE A 220 15.63 -16.20 6.52
N ARG A 221 15.68 -17.03 5.49
CA ARG A 221 16.83 -17.86 5.17
C ARG A 221 17.34 -17.54 3.77
N VAL A 222 18.65 -17.33 3.65
CA VAL A 222 19.37 -17.13 2.39
C VAL A 222 20.47 -18.17 2.34
N GLY A 223 20.21 -19.31 1.66
CA GLY A 223 21.10 -20.47 1.74
C GLY A 223 21.27 -20.96 3.18
N ASN A 224 22.48 -20.85 3.72
CA ASN A 224 22.83 -21.24 5.09
C ASN A 224 22.65 -20.10 6.11
N GLU A 225 22.45 -18.87 5.64
CA GLU A 225 22.27 -17.70 6.50
C GLU A 225 20.84 -17.63 7.03
N ARG A 226 20.65 -17.08 8.26
CA ARG A 226 19.37 -16.88 8.90
C ARG A 226 19.30 -15.47 9.46
N TYR A 227 18.14 -14.83 9.32
CA TYR A 227 17.86 -13.49 9.81
C TYR A 227 16.47 -13.44 10.43
N GLU A 228 16.33 -12.73 11.52
CA GLU A 228 15.05 -12.47 12.18
C GLU A 228 14.81 -10.96 12.15
N ILE A 229 13.86 -10.52 11.32
CA ILE A 229 13.60 -9.09 11.05
C ILE A 229 12.19 -8.74 11.50
N PRO A 230 12.01 -7.90 12.54
CA PRO A 230 10.70 -7.43 12.97
C PRO A 230 10.03 -6.52 11.94
N ASP A 231 8.68 -6.53 11.89
CA ASP A 231 7.88 -5.62 11.07
C ASP A 231 8.28 -4.15 11.29
N ALA A 232 8.59 -3.75 12.53
CA ALA A 232 9.00 -2.40 12.88
C ALA A 232 10.27 -1.94 12.14
N VAL A 233 11.18 -2.85 11.77
CA VAL A 233 12.35 -2.51 10.95
C VAL A 233 11.91 -2.04 9.57
N VAL A 234 10.89 -2.67 8.99
CA VAL A 234 10.43 -2.43 7.62
C VAL A 234 9.40 -1.30 7.55
N LEU A 235 8.42 -1.33 8.45
CA LEU A 235 7.29 -0.39 8.44
C LEU A 235 7.59 0.92 9.18
N GLY A 236 8.51 0.87 10.13
CA GLY A 236 8.72 1.93 11.09
C GLY A 236 7.85 1.74 12.33
N GLY A 237 8.22 2.35 13.43
CA GLY A 237 7.48 2.37 14.69
C GLY A 237 7.21 3.82 15.09
#